data_dca6a17f450f90c99435bd3511478ffd
#
_entry.id   dca6a17f450f90c99435bd3511478ffd
#
_cell.length_a   1.000
_cell.length_b   1.000
_cell.length_c   1.000
_cell.angle_alpha   90.00
_cell.angle_beta   90.00
_cell.angle_gamma   90.00
#
_symmetry.space_group_name_H-M   'P 1'
#
loop_
_entity.id
_entity.type
_entity.pdbx_description
1 polymer ?
#
loop_
_entity_poly.entity_id
_entity_poly.type
_entity_poly.pdbx_seq_one_letter_code
_entity_poly.pdbx_strand_id
1 'polypeptide(L)'
;MADTLKCPNCGSNLTLNADTGLLDCPNCGSSFDPQKLAVTVEELEAKQAEPTDPSQAPAQADAQAQAQGEAQPQDAPEQTEFVCNACGAKLVTDSHTAATFCAFCGSPALVGKRLTEQFQPQYMIPFKYSRKSAEEAFIQWAGKGKWTPFGFVSKKNVQKMTGLYVPFWLFNINATIDAKGTATKSHYRGNDEIVESFNFERKAQLYWNNVPLDGETRIDDALMEAIEPFDFRALMPYDYRYLPGFYADRYDQTPQDLSGRATKRGIDGINQALNSSLKGTYDRFTIKENLSRIDSMEANYALLPVWFLSYKYRNKYYYFAMNGQTGEVAGQVPVSPVKKMMFFFIVLGILAVITRFALGLIMRGFWG
;
A
#
# COMPACT_ATOMS: atom_id res chain seq x y z
N MET A 1 -18.28 26.51 2.49
CA MET A 1 -17.45 26.54 1.27
C MET A 1 -16.22 25.71 1.63
N ALA A 2 -15.98 24.61 0.92
CA ALA A 2 -14.85 23.74 1.25
C ALA A 2 -13.54 24.50 1.00
N ASP A 3 -12.76 24.70 2.02
CA ASP A 3 -11.44 25.33 1.96
C ASP A 3 -10.48 24.35 1.33
N THR A 4 -10.30 24.48 0.03
CA THR A 4 -9.21 23.87 -0.70
C THR A 4 -7.92 24.48 -0.22
N LEU A 5 -6.90 23.65 -0.04
CA LEU A 5 -5.55 24.15 0.24
C LEU A 5 -5.09 25.06 -0.90
N LYS A 6 -5.34 26.34 -0.71
CA LYS A 6 -5.00 27.39 -1.65
C LYS A 6 -3.61 27.92 -1.37
N CYS A 7 -2.91 28.24 -2.41
CA CYS A 7 -1.62 28.90 -2.30
C CYS A 7 -1.79 30.28 -1.66
N PRO A 8 -1.15 30.59 -0.53
CA PRO A 8 -1.23 31.90 0.10
C PRO A 8 -0.76 33.04 -0.79
N ASN A 9 0.13 32.76 -1.77
CA ASN A 9 0.72 33.79 -2.64
C ASN A 9 -0.14 34.12 -3.85
N CYS A 10 -0.90 33.16 -4.41
CA CYS A 10 -1.62 33.37 -5.68
C CYS A 10 -3.03 32.77 -5.74
N GLY A 11 -3.51 32.14 -4.68
CA GLY A 11 -4.85 31.55 -4.61
C GLY A 11 -5.07 30.29 -5.45
N SER A 12 -4.05 29.78 -6.15
CA SER A 12 -4.15 28.53 -6.94
C SER A 12 -4.11 27.29 -6.03
N ASN A 13 -4.62 26.16 -6.50
CA ASN A 13 -4.60 24.92 -5.73
C ASN A 13 -3.17 24.40 -5.54
N LEU A 14 -2.89 23.90 -4.34
CA LEU A 14 -1.64 23.25 -4.00
C LEU A 14 -1.73 21.75 -4.30
N THR A 15 -0.58 21.14 -4.64
CA THR A 15 -0.43 19.70 -4.81
C THR A 15 0.73 19.20 -3.97
N LEU A 16 0.58 18.05 -3.30
CA LEU A 16 1.67 17.47 -2.53
C LEU A 16 2.74 16.91 -3.46
N ASN A 17 3.97 17.36 -3.26
CA ASN A 17 5.16 16.81 -3.90
C ASN A 17 5.73 15.72 -3.00
N ALA A 18 5.58 14.47 -3.42
CA ALA A 18 6.01 13.32 -2.63
C ALA A 18 7.54 13.23 -2.44
N ASP A 19 8.34 13.78 -3.40
CA ASP A 19 9.80 13.75 -3.28
C ASP A 19 10.32 14.73 -2.21
N THR A 20 9.63 15.86 -2.02
CA THR A 20 10.03 16.90 -1.05
C THR A 20 9.20 16.89 0.23
N GLY A 21 8.01 16.26 0.20
CA GLY A 21 7.03 16.34 1.28
C GLY A 21 6.36 17.70 1.42
N LEU A 22 6.54 18.61 0.45
CA LEU A 22 5.99 19.96 0.44
C LEU A 22 4.75 20.05 -0.45
N LEU A 23 3.91 21.04 -0.17
CA LEU A 23 2.81 21.44 -1.03
C LEU A 23 3.31 22.46 -2.06
N ASP A 24 3.39 22.05 -3.31
CA ASP A 24 3.85 22.90 -4.40
C ASP A 24 2.68 23.59 -5.11
N CYS A 25 2.86 24.86 -5.43
CA CYS A 25 1.92 25.60 -6.25
C CYS A 25 2.33 25.52 -7.74
N PRO A 26 1.53 24.89 -8.61
CA PRO A 26 1.87 24.77 -10.03
C PRO A 26 1.82 26.11 -10.79
N ASN A 27 1.18 27.15 -10.22
CA ASN A 27 1.00 28.43 -10.86
C ASN A 27 2.13 29.43 -10.55
N CYS A 28 2.54 29.57 -9.28
CA CYS A 28 3.56 30.55 -8.88
C CYS A 28 4.89 29.90 -8.45
N GLY A 29 4.99 28.57 -8.42
CA GLY A 29 6.19 27.84 -8.07
C GLY A 29 6.56 27.87 -6.57
N SER A 30 5.69 28.41 -5.71
CA SER A 30 5.94 28.43 -4.26
C SER A 30 5.69 27.05 -3.65
N SER A 31 6.51 26.69 -2.66
CA SER A 31 6.40 25.44 -1.90
C SER A 31 6.15 25.73 -0.42
N PHE A 32 5.27 24.97 0.21
CA PHE A 32 4.85 25.15 1.59
C PHE A 32 4.92 23.82 2.36
N ASP A 33 5.33 23.91 3.61
CA ASP A 33 5.27 22.77 4.53
C ASP A 33 3.80 22.56 4.93
N PRO A 34 3.24 21.34 4.74
CA PRO A 34 1.85 21.05 5.10
C PRO A 34 1.52 21.39 6.56
N GLN A 35 2.47 21.16 7.49
CA GLN A 35 2.28 21.41 8.91
C GLN A 35 2.31 22.91 9.26
N LYS A 36 3.13 23.70 8.55
CA LYS A 36 3.25 25.15 8.80
C LYS A 36 2.16 25.96 8.12
N LEU A 37 1.56 25.44 7.06
CA LEU A 37 0.49 26.15 6.34
C LEU A 37 -0.75 26.38 7.22
N ALA A 38 -1.07 25.48 8.14
CA ALA A 38 -2.17 25.64 9.08
C ALA A 38 -1.97 26.82 10.03
N VAL A 39 -0.76 27.02 10.53
CA VAL A 39 -0.43 28.13 11.45
C VAL A 39 -0.60 29.48 10.75
N THR A 40 -0.22 29.55 9.47
CA THR A 40 -0.33 30.79 8.69
C THR A 40 -1.79 31.16 8.37
N VAL A 41 -2.66 30.16 8.16
CA VAL A 41 -4.09 30.38 7.90
C VAL A 41 -4.80 30.85 9.19
N GLU A 42 -4.53 30.22 10.33
CA GLU A 42 -5.05 30.64 11.63
C GLU A 42 -4.58 32.06 12.02
N GLU A 43 -3.31 32.42 11.74
CA GLU A 43 -2.78 33.77 11.96
C GLU A 43 -3.39 34.81 11.01
N LEU A 44 -3.75 34.46 9.79
CA LEU A 44 -4.41 35.33 8.82
C LEU A 44 -5.88 35.57 9.17
N GLU A 45 -6.58 34.56 9.68
CA GLU A 45 -7.95 34.67 10.17
C GLU A 45 -8.01 35.47 11.47
N ALA A 46 -7.06 35.29 12.39
CA ALA A 46 -6.92 36.10 13.60
C ALA A 46 -6.64 37.59 13.30
N LYS A 47 -5.92 37.91 12.24
CA LYS A 47 -5.69 39.28 11.78
C LYS A 47 -6.89 39.92 11.09
N GLN A 48 -7.82 39.13 10.55
CA GLN A 48 -9.07 39.65 9.96
C GLN A 48 -10.18 39.83 11.00
N ALA A 49 -10.00 39.35 12.21
CA ALA A 49 -10.91 39.46 13.34
C ALA A 49 -10.64 40.68 14.26
N GLU A 50 -9.76 41.61 13.90
CA GLU A 50 -9.63 42.88 14.62
C GLU A 50 -10.88 43.76 14.40
N PRO A 51 -11.54 44.23 15.49
CA PRO A 51 -12.82 44.88 15.38
C PRO A 51 -12.67 46.28 14.78
N THR A 52 -13.28 46.49 13.61
CA THR A 52 -13.59 47.81 13.12
C THR A 52 -14.61 48.49 14.03
N ASP A 53 -14.25 49.67 14.48
CA ASP A 53 -14.94 50.72 15.26
C ASP A 53 -16.49 50.60 15.33
N PRO A 54 -17.10 50.62 16.55
CA PRO A 54 -18.53 50.51 16.72
C PRO A 54 -19.23 51.86 16.62
N SER A 55 -19.42 52.39 15.42
CA SER A 55 -20.31 53.56 15.23
C SER A 55 -21.04 53.47 13.89
N GLN A 56 -21.95 52.53 13.73
CA GLN A 56 -23.13 52.68 12.88
C GLN A 56 -24.04 51.44 13.05
N ALA A 57 -24.95 51.52 13.97
CA ALA A 57 -26.15 50.68 13.94
C ALA A 57 -27.24 51.39 13.15
N PRO A 58 -28.14 50.69 12.49
CA PRO A 58 -29.54 50.77 12.86
C PRO A 58 -30.24 49.41 13.09
N ALA A 59 -31.09 49.51 13.99
CA ALA A 59 -32.02 48.73 14.70
C ALA A 59 -32.96 47.73 13.98
N GLN A 60 -33.26 46.70 14.75
CA GLN A 60 -34.54 45.98 14.90
C GLN A 60 -35.02 44.99 13.82
N ALA A 61 -35.12 43.71 14.16
CA ALA A 61 -36.43 43.11 14.50
C ALA A 61 -36.29 41.66 15.03
N ASP A 62 -37.03 41.39 16.07
CA ASP A 62 -37.32 40.19 16.82
C ASP A 62 -37.49 38.87 16.06
N ALA A 63 -37.06 37.73 16.62
CA ALA A 63 -37.89 36.69 17.23
C ALA A 63 -37.15 35.37 17.48
N GLN A 64 -37.09 35.00 18.70
CA GLN A 64 -37.15 33.67 19.36
C GLN A 64 -37.00 32.40 18.47
N ALA A 65 -36.02 31.56 18.81
CA ALA A 65 -36.25 30.16 19.16
C ALA A 65 -34.98 29.49 19.70
N GLN A 66 -35.11 28.92 20.88
CA GLN A 66 -34.14 28.07 21.57
C GLN A 66 -33.95 26.76 20.81
N ALA A 67 -32.70 26.34 20.60
CA ALA A 67 -32.33 24.95 20.59
C ALA A 67 -30.86 24.84 20.96
N GLN A 68 -30.58 24.16 22.05
CA GLN A 68 -29.28 23.69 22.48
C GLN A 68 -28.74 22.72 21.38
N GLY A 69 -27.62 23.06 20.78
CA GLY A 69 -26.88 22.19 19.85
C GLY A 69 -25.43 22.22 20.29
N GLU A 70 -24.95 21.06 20.66
CA GLU A 70 -23.55 20.78 20.97
C GLU A 70 -22.64 21.27 19.83
N ALA A 71 -21.58 21.97 20.20
CA ALA A 71 -20.58 22.48 19.29
C ALA A 71 -19.87 21.29 18.57
N GLN A 72 -20.22 21.04 17.32
CA GLN A 72 -19.46 20.18 16.43
C GLN A 72 -18.20 20.93 15.96
N PRO A 73 -17.06 20.25 15.81
CA PRO A 73 -15.87 20.82 15.19
C PRO A 73 -16.18 21.07 13.70
N GLN A 74 -16.46 22.29 13.35
CA GLN A 74 -16.54 22.76 11.97
C GLN A 74 -15.12 22.99 11.51
N ASP A 75 -14.58 22.10 10.64
CA ASP A 75 -13.52 22.41 9.68
C ASP A 75 -12.86 21.14 9.10
N ALA A 76 -13.67 20.12 8.75
CA ALA A 76 -13.17 19.09 7.85
C ALA A 76 -13.49 19.50 6.39
N PRO A 77 -12.52 19.55 5.46
CA PRO A 77 -12.76 19.87 4.07
C PRO A 77 -13.74 18.87 3.47
N GLU A 78 -14.64 19.35 2.64
CA GLU A 78 -15.66 18.56 1.97
C GLU A 78 -14.98 17.56 1.01
N GLN A 79 -14.87 16.31 1.45
CA GLN A 79 -14.35 15.22 0.63
C GLN A 79 -15.49 14.70 -0.28
N THR A 80 -15.16 14.46 -1.54
CA THR A 80 -16.11 13.92 -2.52
C THR A 80 -15.80 12.45 -2.79
N GLU A 81 -16.78 11.60 -2.55
CA GLU A 81 -16.72 10.18 -2.94
C GLU A 81 -17.12 10.06 -4.42
N PHE A 82 -16.30 9.42 -5.22
CA PHE A 82 -16.58 9.05 -6.59
C PHE A 82 -16.86 7.55 -6.69
N VAL A 83 -18.00 7.20 -7.27
CA VAL A 83 -18.37 5.80 -7.52
C VAL A 83 -18.16 5.48 -8.98
N CYS A 84 -17.37 4.46 -9.29
CA CYS A 84 -17.19 3.99 -10.65
C CYS A 84 -18.40 3.18 -11.11
N ASN A 85 -19.11 3.64 -12.15
CA ASN A 85 -20.28 2.93 -12.71
C ASN A 85 -19.91 1.59 -13.39
N ALA A 86 -18.63 1.38 -13.73
CA ALA A 86 -18.19 0.17 -14.42
C ALA A 86 -17.79 -0.97 -13.48
N CYS A 87 -17.19 -0.66 -12.31
CA CYS A 87 -16.70 -1.68 -11.37
C CYS A 87 -17.16 -1.47 -9.93
N GLY A 88 -17.93 -0.41 -9.64
CA GLY A 88 -18.44 -0.11 -8.31
C GLY A 88 -17.40 0.44 -7.32
N ALA A 89 -16.15 0.68 -7.73
CA ALA A 89 -15.11 1.24 -6.88
C ALA A 89 -15.53 2.60 -6.30
N LYS A 90 -15.24 2.81 -5.01
CA LYS A 90 -15.55 4.04 -4.28
C LYS A 90 -14.24 4.75 -3.95
N LEU A 91 -13.93 5.78 -4.71
CA LEU A 91 -12.71 6.58 -4.57
C LEU A 91 -13.05 7.89 -3.88
N VAL A 92 -12.26 8.27 -2.91
CA VAL A 92 -12.37 9.54 -2.20
C VAL A 92 -11.24 10.45 -2.62
N THR A 93 -11.55 11.70 -2.87
CA THR A 93 -10.54 12.71 -3.18
C THR A 93 -11.01 14.06 -2.65
N ASP A 94 -10.12 15.04 -2.67
CA ASP A 94 -10.50 16.41 -2.39
C ASP A 94 -11.48 16.93 -3.46
N SER A 95 -12.25 17.96 -3.14
CA SER A 95 -13.28 18.53 -4.02
C SER A 95 -12.72 19.12 -5.33
N HIS A 96 -11.40 19.13 -5.54
CA HIS A 96 -10.71 19.71 -6.69
C HIS A 96 -9.89 18.72 -7.51
N THR A 97 -9.62 17.54 -7.00
CA THR A 97 -9.00 16.50 -7.81
C THR A 97 -10.06 15.96 -8.77
N ALA A 98 -10.00 16.37 -10.04
CA ALA A 98 -10.86 15.82 -11.07
C ALA A 98 -10.47 14.35 -11.30
N ALA A 99 -11.28 13.43 -10.80
CA ALA A 99 -11.13 12.00 -11.10
C ALA A 99 -11.45 11.79 -12.58
N THR A 100 -10.42 11.65 -13.41
CA THR A 100 -10.57 11.47 -14.86
C THR A 100 -10.78 10.03 -15.27
N PHE A 101 -10.43 9.07 -14.40
CA PHE A 101 -10.61 7.63 -14.65
C PHE A 101 -10.53 6.83 -13.33
N CYS A 102 -11.14 5.66 -13.32
CA CYS A 102 -11.07 4.73 -12.19
C CYS A 102 -9.69 4.08 -12.10
N ALA A 103 -9.03 4.15 -10.95
CA ALA A 103 -7.72 3.52 -10.71
C ALA A 103 -7.74 2.01 -10.92
N PHE A 104 -8.87 1.34 -10.62
CA PHE A 104 -9.01 -0.11 -10.68
C PHE A 104 -9.29 -0.66 -12.08
N CYS A 105 -10.23 -0.08 -12.81
CA CYS A 105 -10.65 -0.61 -14.11
C CYS A 105 -10.31 0.32 -15.30
N GLY A 106 -9.77 1.52 -15.03
CA GLY A 106 -9.44 2.50 -16.06
C GLY A 106 -10.64 3.13 -16.76
N SER A 107 -11.86 2.92 -16.26
CA SER A 107 -13.08 3.53 -16.82
C SER A 107 -13.15 5.02 -16.52
N PRO A 108 -13.54 5.89 -17.47
CA PRO A 108 -13.76 7.32 -17.23
C PRO A 108 -15.10 7.63 -16.53
N ALA A 109 -15.94 6.63 -16.25
CA ALA A 109 -17.27 6.82 -15.70
C ALA A 109 -17.26 6.88 -14.18
N LEU A 110 -16.95 8.04 -13.61
CA LEU A 110 -16.99 8.33 -12.18
C LEU A 110 -18.13 9.30 -11.87
N VAL A 111 -18.86 9.03 -10.78
CA VAL A 111 -19.95 9.89 -10.28
C VAL A 111 -19.64 10.29 -8.84
N GLY A 112 -19.60 11.61 -8.60
CA GLY A 112 -19.32 12.17 -7.28
C GLY A 112 -20.50 12.07 -6.33
N LYS A 113 -20.24 11.70 -5.07
CA LYS A 113 -21.17 11.77 -3.92
C LYS A 113 -20.44 12.35 -2.71
N ARG A 114 -21.19 13.02 -1.81
CA ARG A 114 -20.63 13.51 -0.55
C ARG A 114 -20.30 12.36 0.40
N LEU A 115 -19.16 12.44 1.08
CA LEU A 115 -18.80 11.52 2.17
C LEU A 115 -19.55 11.87 3.46
N THR A 116 -19.88 10.82 4.21
CA THR A 116 -20.32 10.93 5.58
C THR A 116 -19.16 10.69 6.55
N GLU A 117 -19.13 11.38 7.69
CA GLU A 117 -18.08 11.37 8.72
C GLU A 117 -17.70 9.99 9.28
N GLN A 118 -18.50 8.97 8.98
CA GLN A 118 -18.43 7.63 9.55
C GLN A 118 -17.20 6.80 9.14
N PHE A 119 -16.35 7.30 8.23
CA PHE A 119 -15.24 6.55 7.63
C PHE A 119 -13.90 7.29 7.70
N GLN A 120 -13.73 8.17 8.68
CA GLN A 120 -12.50 8.93 8.83
C GLN A 120 -11.36 8.01 9.34
N PRO A 121 -10.21 7.96 8.64
CA PRO A 121 -9.05 7.23 9.12
C PRO A 121 -8.51 7.80 10.41
N GLN A 122 -7.92 6.97 11.26
CA GLN A 122 -7.22 7.41 12.48
C GLN A 122 -5.78 7.82 12.15
N TYR A 123 -5.15 7.09 11.23
CA TYR A 123 -3.74 7.24 10.89
C TYR A 123 -3.51 7.27 9.38
N MET A 124 -2.34 7.75 8.99
CA MET A 124 -1.85 7.65 7.63
C MET A 124 -0.32 7.60 7.58
N ILE A 125 0.20 7.14 6.45
CA ILE A 125 1.62 7.31 6.07
C ILE A 125 1.65 8.13 4.79
N PRO A 126 2.33 9.31 4.75
CA PRO A 126 2.45 10.12 3.55
C PRO A 126 3.24 9.43 2.43
N PHE A 127 2.93 9.76 1.18
CA PHE A 127 3.77 9.40 0.04
C PHE A 127 5.18 9.97 0.19
N LYS A 128 6.18 9.13 -0.11
CA LYS A 128 7.60 9.51 -0.14
C LYS A 128 8.21 9.39 -1.54
N TYR A 129 7.61 8.57 -2.41
CA TYR A 129 8.02 8.43 -3.81
C TYR A 129 7.06 9.18 -4.71
N SER A 130 7.61 9.97 -5.63
CA SER A 130 6.85 10.71 -6.62
C SER A 130 6.29 9.79 -7.71
N ARG A 131 5.34 10.31 -8.48
CA ARG A 131 4.82 9.64 -9.67
C ARG A 131 5.93 9.25 -10.65
N LYS A 132 6.89 10.13 -10.86
CA LYS A 132 8.02 9.88 -11.76
C LYS A 132 8.85 8.68 -11.30
N SER A 133 9.18 8.63 -10.01
CA SER A 133 9.90 7.50 -9.41
C SER A 133 9.13 6.18 -9.55
N ALA A 134 7.80 6.21 -9.38
CA ALA A 134 6.95 5.04 -9.56
C ALA A 134 6.87 4.58 -11.03
N GLU A 135 6.80 5.50 -11.96
CA GLU A 135 6.84 5.22 -13.41
C GLU A 135 8.18 4.57 -13.80
N GLU A 136 9.30 5.09 -13.30
CA GLU A 136 10.63 4.52 -13.52
C GLU A 136 10.76 3.12 -12.91
N ALA A 137 10.27 2.91 -11.69
CA ALA A 137 10.25 1.60 -11.03
C ALA A 137 9.43 0.57 -11.83
N PHE A 138 8.25 0.97 -12.34
CA PHE A 138 7.45 0.12 -13.22
C PHE A 138 8.20 -0.27 -14.49
N ILE A 139 8.85 0.69 -15.17
CA ILE A 139 9.61 0.46 -16.39
C ILE A 139 10.74 -0.56 -16.14
N GLN A 140 11.49 -0.37 -15.07
CA GLN A 140 12.58 -1.26 -14.68
C GLN A 140 12.07 -2.66 -14.33
N TRP A 141 11.01 -2.75 -13.51
CA TRP A 141 10.42 -4.02 -13.09
C TRP A 141 9.84 -4.79 -14.27
N ALA A 142 9.04 -4.16 -15.13
CA ALA A 142 8.43 -4.77 -16.29
C ALA A 142 9.48 -5.15 -17.36
N GLY A 143 10.58 -4.40 -17.44
CA GLY A 143 11.71 -4.66 -18.35
C GLY A 143 12.52 -5.91 -17.98
N LYS A 144 12.55 -6.29 -16.69
CA LYS A 144 13.22 -7.53 -16.23
C LYS A 144 12.52 -8.81 -16.71
N GLY A 145 11.26 -8.71 -17.10
CA GLY A 145 10.47 -9.85 -17.55
C GLY A 145 10.92 -10.37 -18.93
N LYS A 146 11.61 -11.52 -18.98
CA LYS A 146 12.11 -12.17 -20.21
C LYS A 146 11.04 -12.33 -21.30
N TRP A 147 9.78 -12.52 -20.89
CA TRP A 147 8.64 -12.78 -21.75
C TRP A 147 7.65 -11.61 -21.84
N THR A 148 7.98 -10.46 -21.29
CA THR A 148 7.13 -9.27 -21.38
C THR A 148 6.88 -8.90 -22.83
N PRO A 149 5.62 -8.66 -23.26
CA PRO A 149 5.29 -8.31 -24.64
C PRO A 149 5.99 -7.03 -25.11
N PHE A 150 6.26 -6.96 -26.41
CA PHE A 150 6.71 -5.69 -27.01
C PHE A 150 5.63 -4.61 -26.82
N GLY A 151 6.03 -3.40 -26.47
CA GLY A 151 5.12 -2.28 -26.26
C GLY A 151 4.29 -2.32 -24.94
N PHE A 152 4.51 -3.33 -24.09
CA PHE A 152 3.89 -3.35 -22.76
C PHE A 152 4.27 -2.11 -21.94
N VAL A 153 5.55 -1.78 -21.94
CA VAL A 153 6.11 -0.59 -21.30
C VAL A 153 6.01 0.60 -22.27
N SER A 154 4.78 1.08 -22.52
CA SER A 154 4.55 2.25 -23.37
C SER A 154 4.20 3.46 -22.50
N LYS A 155 4.56 4.68 -22.95
CA LYS A 155 4.19 5.93 -22.28
C LYS A 155 2.69 6.01 -21.98
N LYS A 156 1.85 5.55 -22.91
CA LYS A 156 0.38 5.55 -22.76
C LYS A 156 -0.10 4.68 -21.59
N ASN A 157 0.59 3.58 -21.29
CA ASN A 157 0.25 2.70 -20.17
C ASN A 157 0.75 3.26 -18.85
N VAL A 158 1.99 3.76 -18.85
CA VAL A 158 2.62 4.38 -17.68
C VAL A 158 1.85 5.61 -17.20
N GLN A 159 1.29 6.41 -18.11
CA GLN A 159 0.46 7.59 -17.79
C GLN A 159 -0.82 7.27 -17.00
N LYS A 160 -1.22 6.00 -16.89
CA LYS A 160 -2.35 5.56 -16.08
C LYS A 160 -2.00 5.27 -14.62
N MET A 161 -0.72 5.43 -14.26
CA MET A 161 -0.29 5.24 -12.88
C MET A 161 -0.95 6.25 -11.96
N THR A 162 -1.54 5.77 -10.89
CA THR A 162 -2.32 6.56 -9.95
C THR A 162 -1.78 6.36 -8.54
N GLY A 163 -1.56 7.46 -7.83
CA GLY A 163 -1.28 7.45 -6.40
C GLY A 163 -2.58 7.27 -5.62
N LEU A 164 -2.66 6.21 -4.86
CA LEU A 164 -3.83 5.82 -4.10
C LEU A 164 -3.46 5.58 -2.64
N TYR A 165 -4.16 6.24 -1.74
CA TYR A 165 -4.19 5.87 -0.35
C TYR A 165 -5.15 4.70 -0.18
N VAL A 166 -4.60 3.52 0.04
CA VAL A 166 -5.36 2.29 0.24
C VAL A 166 -5.74 2.18 1.71
N PRO A 167 -7.00 1.78 2.02
CA PRO A 167 -7.44 1.52 3.37
C PRO A 167 -6.80 0.26 3.94
N PHE A 168 -6.18 0.36 5.09
CA PHE A 168 -5.60 -0.75 5.83
C PHE A 168 -6.12 -0.78 7.26
N TRP A 169 -6.30 -1.98 7.77
CA TRP A 169 -6.46 -2.23 9.20
C TRP A 169 -5.10 -2.68 9.77
N LEU A 170 -4.58 -1.88 10.69
CA LEU A 170 -3.33 -2.15 11.40
C LEU A 170 -3.65 -2.92 12.68
N PHE A 171 -3.39 -4.23 12.65
CA PHE A 171 -3.67 -5.09 13.80
C PHE A 171 -2.51 -5.10 14.80
N ASN A 172 -2.84 -4.84 16.06
CA ASN A 172 -1.96 -5.08 17.21
C ASN A 172 -2.33 -6.46 17.78
N ILE A 173 -1.43 -7.42 17.69
CA ILE A 173 -1.67 -8.81 18.04
C ILE A 173 -0.82 -9.16 19.25
N ASN A 174 -1.47 -9.61 20.33
CA ASN A 174 -0.82 -10.15 21.51
C ASN A 174 -1.01 -11.67 21.51
N ALA A 175 0.05 -12.42 21.73
CA ALA A 175 0.02 -13.86 21.71
C ALA A 175 0.93 -14.48 22.77
N THR A 176 0.57 -15.66 23.24
CA THR A 176 1.36 -16.46 24.18
C THR A 176 1.86 -17.72 23.48
N ILE A 177 3.16 -17.95 23.54
CA ILE A 177 3.75 -19.26 23.23
C ILE A 177 3.73 -20.09 24.51
N ASP A 178 3.22 -21.32 24.43
CA ASP A 178 3.35 -22.39 25.43
C ASP A 178 3.45 -23.72 24.70
N ALA A 179 4.66 -24.20 24.52
CA ALA A 179 4.94 -25.43 23.77
C ALA A 179 5.98 -26.29 24.45
N LYS A 180 5.74 -27.61 24.42
CA LYS A 180 6.64 -28.63 24.97
C LYS A 180 6.91 -29.72 23.94
N GLY A 181 8.06 -30.34 24.04
CA GLY A 181 8.43 -31.43 23.14
C GLY A 181 9.77 -32.04 23.43
N THR A 182 10.26 -32.76 22.44
CA THR A 182 11.58 -33.41 22.48
C THR A 182 12.45 -32.89 21.36
N ALA A 183 13.74 -32.76 21.62
CA ALA A 183 14.72 -32.33 20.66
C ALA A 183 15.99 -33.15 20.74
N THR A 184 16.76 -33.17 19.66
CA THR A 184 18.05 -33.86 19.61
C THR A 184 19.12 -32.90 19.13
N LYS A 185 20.33 -33.08 19.65
CA LYS A 185 21.56 -32.45 19.22
C LYS A 185 22.60 -33.51 18.94
N SER A 186 23.20 -33.48 17.78
CA SER A 186 24.23 -34.40 17.37
C SER A 186 25.58 -33.71 17.35
N HIS A 187 26.63 -34.41 17.82
CA HIS A 187 27.99 -33.98 17.66
C HIS A 187 28.92 -35.22 17.43
N TYR A 188 30.03 -34.97 16.73
CA TYR A 188 30.97 -36.04 16.44
C TYR A 188 32.11 -36.07 17.49
N ARG A 189 32.41 -37.26 17.96
CA ARG A 189 33.63 -37.53 18.79
C ARG A 189 34.45 -38.60 18.11
N GLY A 190 35.48 -38.18 17.37
CA GLY A 190 36.19 -39.05 16.47
C GLY A 190 35.30 -39.49 15.28
N ASN A 191 35.13 -40.80 15.10
CA ASN A 191 34.26 -41.36 14.05
C ASN A 191 32.84 -41.64 14.51
N ASP A 192 32.54 -41.45 15.80
CA ASP A 192 31.22 -41.75 16.37
C ASP A 192 30.34 -40.52 16.42
N GLU A 193 29.11 -40.68 15.94
CA GLU A 193 28.05 -39.65 16.09
C GLU A 193 27.34 -39.88 17.43
N ILE A 194 27.47 -38.89 18.32
CA ILE A 194 26.76 -38.89 19.62
C ILE A 194 25.49 -38.06 19.46
N VAL A 195 24.33 -38.65 19.71
CA VAL A 195 23.03 -37.98 19.67
C VAL A 195 22.50 -37.83 21.08
N GLU A 196 22.42 -36.60 21.53
CA GLU A 196 21.84 -36.22 22.81
C GLU A 196 20.35 -35.86 22.65
N SER A 197 19.51 -36.38 23.56
CA SER A 197 18.08 -36.13 23.59
C SER A 197 17.70 -35.19 24.72
N PHE A 198 16.87 -34.19 24.42
CA PHE A 198 16.43 -33.18 25.37
C PHE A 198 14.90 -33.09 25.37
N ASN A 199 14.32 -32.79 26.54
CA ASN A 199 12.97 -32.25 26.64
C ASN A 199 13.08 -30.71 26.63
N PHE A 200 12.24 -30.05 25.86
CA PHE A 200 12.17 -28.60 25.87
C PHE A 200 10.79 -28.13 26.31
N GLU A 201 10.76 -26.96 26.92
CA GLU A 201 9.60 -26.14 27.18
C GLU A 201 9.90 -24.73 26.70
N ARG A 202 8.97 -24.10 25.97
CA ARG A 202 9.05 -22.73 25.49
C ARG A 202 7.82 -21.97 25.91
N LYS A 203 8.03 -20.91 26.71
CA LYS A 203 7.01 -19.97 27.11
C LYS A 203 7.49 -18.56 26.77
N ALA A 204 6.66 -17.79 26.07
CA ALA A 204 6.95 -16.42 25.69
C ALA A 204 5.67 -15.62 25.46
N GLN A 205 5.75 -14.32 25.69
CA GLN A 205 4.76 -13.35 25.25
C GLN A 205 5.28 -12.69 23.97
N LEU A 206 4.40 -12.60 22.96
CA LEU A 206 4.71 -11.98 21.67
C LEU A 206 3.78 -10.80 21.42
N TYR A 207 4.34 -9.74 20.88
CA TYR A 207 3.63 -8.52 20.56
C TYR A 207 3.98 -8.11 19.13
N TRP A 208 2.99 -8.08 18.24
CA TRP A 208 3.15 -7.51 16.91
C TRP A 208 2.28 -6.26 16.81
N ASN A 209 2.92 -5.15 16.51
CA ASN A 209 2.25 -3.87 16.33
C ASN A 209 2.11 -3.57 14.83
N ASN A 210 0.95 -3.02 14.47
CA ASN A 210 0.68 -2.55 13.11
C ASN A 210 0.85 -3.63 12.03
N VAL A 211 0.34 -4.84 12.25
CA VAL A 211 0.28 -5.87 11.21
C VAL A 211 -0.74 -5.41 10.16
N PRO A 212 -0.32 -5.02 8.94
CA PRO A 212 -1.21 -4.41 7.97
C PRO A 212 -2.04 -5.48 7.25
N LEU A 213 -3.34 -5.24 7.13
CA LEU A 213 -4.26 -5.98 6.26
C LEU A 213 -5.08 -4.96 5.48
N ASP A 214 -5.07 -5.05 4.17
CA ASP A 214 -5.88 -4.19 3.32
C ASP A 214 -7.37 -4.46 3.54
N GLY A 215 -8.16 -3.39 3.54
CA GLY A 215 -9.60 -3.43 3.76
C GLY A 215 -10.41 -3.27 2.48
N GLU A 216 -9.87 -3.66 1.31
CA GLU A 216 -10.46 -3.45 -0.01
C GLU A 216 -10.50 -4.74 -0.83
N THR A 217 -11.71 -5.25 -1.15
CA THR A 217 -11.89 -6.52 -1.87
C THR A 217 -11.51 -6.48 -3.35
N ARG A 218 -11.41 -5.30 -3.97
CA ARG A 218 -11.11 -5.13 -5.40
C ARG A 218 -9.61 -5.21 -5.71
N ILE A 219 -8.77 -5.09 -4.70
CA ILE A 219 -7.33 -5.29 -4.82
C ILE A 219 -7.01 -6.72 -4.36
N ASP A 220 -6.10 -7.39 -5.07
CA ASP A 220 -5.62 -8.71 -4.67
C ASP A 220 -4.80 -8.59 -3.37
N ASP A 221 -5.26 -9.26 -2.31
CA ASP A 221 -4.57 -9.35 -1.02
C ASP A 221 -3.09 -9.70 -1.18
N ALA A 222 -2.78 -10.68 -2.05
CA ALA A 222 -1.42 -11.11 -2.30
C ALA A 222 -0.56 -10.00 -2.93
N LEU A 223 -1.17 -9.08 -3.69
CA LEU A 223 -0.48 -7.93 -4.25
C LEU A 223 -0.14 -6.91 -3.15
N MET A 224 -1.06 -6.67 -2.21
CA MET A 224 -0.83 -5.77 -1.09
C MET A 224 0.19 -6.33 -0.09
N GLU A 225 0.14 -7.62 0.18
CA GLU A 225 1.15 -8.30 1.01
C GLU A 225 2.55 -8.27 0.35
N ALA A 226 2.63 -8.35 -0.98
CA ALA A 226 3.91 -8.37 -1.70
C ALA A 226 4.61 -7.00 -1.78
N ILE A 227 3.95 -5.89 -1.47
CA ILE A 227 4.57 -4.56 -1.36
C ILE A 227 4.95 -4.19 0.07
N GLU A 228 4.75 -5.08 1.05
CA GLU A 228 5.28 -4.89 2.41
C GLU A 228 6.83 -5.04 2.41
N PRO A 229 7.55 -4.48 3.38
CA PRO A 229 7.05 -3.83 4.58
C PRO A 229 6.79 -2.33 4.40
N PHE A 230 5.88 -1.79 5.22
CA PHE A 230 5.77 -0.36 5.48
C PHE A 230 6.60 0.02 6.72
N ASP A 231 7.20 1.21 6.72
CA ASP A 231 7.89 1.75 7.89
C ASP A 231 6.92 2.53 8.77
N PHE A 232 6.37 1.86 9.78
CA PHE A 232 5.40 2.44 10.70
C PHE A 232 5.96 3.49 11.67
N ARG A 233 7.28 3.77 11.63
CA ARG A 233 7.85 4.93 12.34
C ARG A 233 7.38 6.25 11.75
N ALA A 234 6.96 6.23 10.49
CA ALA A 234 6.37 7.37 9.79
C ALA A 234 4.84 7.44 9.89
N LEU A 235 4.21 6.55 10.69
CA LEU A 235 2.78 6.58 10.94
C LEU A 235 2.42 7.84 11.74
N MET A 236 1.47 8.60 11.22
CA MET A 236 1.03 9.85 11.83
C MET A 236 -0.50 9.89 11.94
N PRO A 237 -1.09 10.73 12.81
CA PRO A 237 -2.52 11.00 12.77
C PRO A 237 -2.96 11.41 11.38
N TYR A 238 -4.18 11.01 11.00
CA TYR A 238 -4.74 11.38 9.70
C TYR A 238 -4.76 12.89 9.52
N ASP A 239 -4.27 13.33 8.36
CA ASP A 239 -4.21 14.73 7.99
C ASP A 239 -4.54 14.90 6.49
N TYR A 240 -5.69 15.49 6.22
CA TYR A 240 -6.18 15.69 4.85
C TYR A 240 -5.25 16.53 3.97
N ARG A 241 -4.34 17.32 4.57
CA ARG A 241 -3.36 18.16 3.85
C ARG A 241 -2.37 17.33 3.01
N TYR A 242 -2.27 16.03 3.26
CA TYR A 242 -1.45 15.11 2.49
C TYR A 242 -2.20 14.39 1.35
N LEU A 243 -3.52 14.66 1.18
CA LEU A 243 -4.30 14.09 0.09
C LEU A 243 -4.21 14.81 -1.26
N PRO A 244 -3.94 16.15 -1.36
CA PRO A 244 -3.94 16.85 -2.63
C PRO A 244 -3.07 16.20 -3.71
N GLY A 245 -3.68 15.85 -4.86
CA GLY A 245 -3.00 15.14 -5.96
C GLY A 245 -3.06 13.62 -5.90
N PHE A 246 -3.64 13.04 -4.86
CA PHE A 246 -3.81 11.60 -4.66
C PHE A 246 -5.29 11.25 -4.50
N TYR A 247 -5.61 9.98 -4.74
CA TYR A 247 -6.92 9.43 -4.38
C TYR A 247 -6.81 8.70 -3.05
N ALA A 248 -7.87 8.70 -2.27
CA ALA A 248 -8.01 7.80 -1.14
C ALA A 248 -9.18 6.85 -1.42
N ASP A 249 -8.99 5.58 -1.14
CA ASP A 249 -10.05 4.59 -1.19
C ASP A 249 -10.67 4.42 0.19
N ARG A 250 -11.90 3.91 0.21
CA ARG A 250 -12.63 3.61 1.43
C ARG A 250 -12.72 2.11 1.60
N TYR A 251 -12.50 1.62 2.82
CA TYR A 251 -12.62 0.20 3.09
C TYR A 251 -14.05 -0.32 2.80
N ASP A 252 -14.13 -1.55 2.31
CA ASP A 252 -15.35 -2.33 2.17
C ASP A 252 -15.35 -3.59 3.05
N GLN A 253 -14.20 -3.90 3.71
CA GLN A 253 -14.06 -4.96 4.70
C GLN A 253 -13.78 -4.36 6.08
N THR A 254 -14.54 -4.81 7.08
CA THR A 254 -14.38 -4.41 8.47
C THR A 254 -13.26 -5.21 9.15
N PRO A 255 -12.77 -4.79 10.35
CA PRO A 255 -11.80 -5.60 11.10
C PRO A 255 -12.31 -7.01 11.43
N GLN A 256 -13.63 -7.14 11.61
CA GLN A 256 -14.28 -8.42 11.87
C GLN A 256 -14.20 -9.36 10.66
N ASP A 257 -14.39 -8.83 9.46
CA ASP A 257 -14.26 -9.60 8.20
C ASP A 257 -12.82 -10.08 8.01
N LEU A 258 -11.84 -9.29 8.43
CA LEU A 258 -10.41 -9.59 8.32
C LEU A 258 -9.86 -10.40 9.50
N SER A 259 -10.66 -10.67 10.54
CA SER A 259 -10.19 -11.36 11.75
C SER A 259 -9.56 -12.73 11.45
N GLY A 260 -10.07 -13.46 10.47
CA GLY A 260 -9.51 -14.74 10.02
C GLY A 260 -8.10 -14.61 9.42
N ARG A 261 -7.87 -13.57 8.59
CA ARG A 261 -6.53 -13.27 8.02
C ARG A 261 -5.57 -12.83 9.12
N ALA A 262 -6.01 -11.96 10.04
CA ALA A 262 -5.23 -11.51 11.18
C ALA A 262 -4.82 -12.67 12.08
N THR A 263 -5.76 -13.57 12.41
CA THR A 263 -5.50 -14.79 13.17
C THR A 263 -4.47 -15.68 12.51
N LYS A 264 -4.58 -15.88 11.19
CA LYS A 264 -3.60 -16.68 10.42
C LYS A 264 -2.21 -16.06 10.51
N ARG A 265 -2.06 -14.74 10.29
CA ARG A 265 -0.76 -14.06 10.44
C ARG A 265 -0.19 -14.18 11.85
N GLY A 266 -1.04 -14.06 12.88
CA GLY A 266 -0.64 -14.26 14.28
C GLY A 266 -0.15 -15.68 14.53
N ILE A 267 -0.86 -16.71 14.06
CA ILE A 267 -0.46 -18.12 14.18
C ILE A 267 0.84 -18.39 13.41
N ASP A 268 0.99 -17.87 12.20
CA ASP A 268 2.23 -17.98 11.42
C ASP A 268 3.41 -17.32 12.15
N GLY A 269 3.18 -16.16 12.77
CA GLY A 269 4.16 -15.48 13.63
C GLY A 269 4.55 -16.31 14.87
N ILE A 270 3.59 -16.92 15.57
CA ILE A 270 3.84 -17.84 16.69
C ILE A 270 4.72 -19.01 16.22
N ASN A 271 4.35 -19.66 15.13
CA ASN A 271 5.08 -20.80 14.58
C ASN A 271 6.50 -20.41 14.16
N GLN A 272 6.66 -19.25 13.54
CA GLN A 272 7.98 -18.74 13.15
C GLN A 272 8.87 -18.46 14.37
N ALA A 273 8.34 -17.79 15.39
CA ALA A 273 9.07 -17.48 16.61
C ALA A 273 9.47 -18.78 17.36
N LEU A 274 8.54 -19.72 17.50
CA LEU A 274 8.80 -21.01 18.13
C LEU A 274 9.85 -21.81 17.38
N ASN A 275 9.72 -21.96 16.06
CA ASN A 275 10.68 -22.66 15.22
C ASN A 275 12.08 -21.99 15.28
N SER A 276 12.13 -20.66 15.25
CA SER A 276 13.39 -19.92 15.32
C SER A 276 14.10 -20.12 16.65
N SER A 277 13.33 -20.18 17.75
CA SER A 277 13.87 -20.44 19.10
C SER A 277 14.45 -21.84 19.28
N LEU A 278 13.97 -22.81 18.50
CA LEU A 278 14.40 -24.21 18.57
C LEU A 278 15.54 -24.51 17.58
N LYS A 279 15.44 -24.03 16.33
CA LYS A 279 16.47 -24.26 15.29
C LYS A 279 17.84 -23.74 15.62
N GLY A 280 17.95 -22.68 16.44
CA GLY A 280 19.24 -22.15 16.89
C GLY A 280 19.91 -23.00 18.00
N THR A 281 19.16 -23.93 18.60
CA THR A 281 19.62 -24.71 19.76
C THR A 281 19.76 -26.20 19.46
N TYR A 282 18.87 -26.75 18.63
CA TYR A 282 18.74 -28.18 18.36
C TYR A 282 18.78 -28.47 16.86
N ASP A 283 19.30 -29.67 16.49
CA ASP A 283 19.35 -30.11 15.10
C ASP A 283 17.99 -30.63 14.61
N ARG A 284 17.28 -31.35 15.50
CA ARG A 284 15.92 -31.84 15.24
C ARG A 284 15.06 -31.62 16.47
N PHE A 285 13.77 -31.37 16.25
CA PHE A 285 12.80 -31.26 17.33
C PHE A 285 11.41 -31.74 16.90
N THR A 286 10.63 -32.19 17.89
CA THR A 286 9.23 -32.57 17.73
C THR A 286 8.40 -31.94 18.84
N ILE A 287 7.44 -31.12 18.46
CA ILE A 287 6.48 -30.52 19.38
C ILE A 287 5.45 -31.59 19.76
N LYS A 288 5.32 -31.87 21.03
CA LYS A 288 4.36 -32.86 21.56
C LYS A 288 3.08 -32.20 22.06
N GLU A 289 3.20 -31.04 22.63
CA GLU A 289 2.10 -30.23 23.13
C GLU A 289 2.30 -28.77 22.71
N ASN A 290 1.26 -28.16 22.19
CA ASN A 290 1.27 -26.73 21.79
C ASN A 290 -0.03 -26.07 22.26
N LEU A 291 0.05 -25.31 23.32
CA LEU A 291 -1.04 -24.51 23.91
C LEU A 291 -0.90 -23.02 23.56
N SER A 292 -0.06 -22.71 22.58
CA SER A 292 0.14 -21.34 22.11
C SER A 292 -1.18 -20.77 21.54
N ARG A 293 -1.45 -19.51 21.81
CA ARG A 293 -2.70 -18.86 21.43
C ARG A 293 -2.50 -17.37 21.19
N ILE A 294 -3.43 -16.79 20.48
CA ILE A 294 -3.61 -15.34 20.39
C ILE A 294 -4.46 -14.93 21.58
N ASP A 295 -3.98 -13.96 22.35
CA ASP A 295 -4.66 -13.47 23.56
C ASP A 295 -5.60 -12.30 23.24
N SER A 296 -5.17 -11.37 22.39
CA SER A 296 -5.99 -10.24 21.95
C SER A 296 -5.57 -9.74 20.57
N MET A 297 -6.51 -9.13 19.86
CA MET A 297 -6.28 -8.40 18.61
C MET A 297 -7.09 -7.10 18.63
N GLU A 298 -6.43 -5.99 18.31
CA GLU A 298 -7.03 -4.68 18.15
C GLU A 298 -6.65 -4.12 16.79
N ALA A 299 -7.55 -3.41 16.12
CA ALA A 299 -7.32 -2.89 14.79
C ALA A 299 -7.53 -1.38 14.74
N ASN A 300 -6.61 -0.67 14.09
CA ASN A 300 -6.70 0.76 13.83
C ASN A 300 -6.81 1.01 12.33
N TYR A 301 -7.72 1.90 11.93
CA TYR A 301 -7.89 2.26 10.53
C TYR A 301 -6.81 3.24 10.08
N ALA A 302 -6.11 2.92 8.99
CA ALA A 302 -5.06 3.76 8.41
C ALA A 302 -5.14 3.82 6.89
N LEU A 303 -4.64 4.92 6.32
CA LEU A 303 -4.41 5.07 4.89
C LEU A 303 -2.92 4.90 4.59
N LEU A 304 -2.58 3.91 3.75
CA LEU A 304 -1.21 3.65 3.35
C LEU A 304 -0.98 4.00 1.86
N PRO A 305 0.18 4.59 1.52
CA PRO A 305 0.44 5.11 0.18
C PRO A 305 0.81 3.99 -0.79
N VAL A 306 0.09 3.87 -1.89
CA VAL A 306 0.34 2.87 -2.94
C VAL A 306 0.27 3.52 -4.31
N TRP A 307 1.31 3.38 -5.11
CA TRP A 307 1.26 3.63 -6.53
C TRP A 307 0.67 2.42 -7.23
N PHE A 308 -0.44 2.62 -7.92
CA PHE A 308 -1.23 1.55 -8.53
C PHE A 308 -1.37 1.76 -10.03
N LEU A 309 -1.24 0.68 -10.80
CA LEU A 309 -1.45 0.67 -12.24
C LEU A 309 -2.24 -0.57 -12.64
N SER A 310 -3.41 -0.36 -13.22
CA SER A 310 -4.16 -1.43 -13.88
C SER A 310 -3.93 -1.39 -15.38
N TYR A 311 -3.70 -2.55 -15.97
CA TYR A 311 -3.39 -2.67 -17.38
C TYR A 311 -4.15 -3.83 -18.03
N LYS A 312 -4.87 -3.55 -19.12
CA LYS A 312 -5.60 -4.57 -19.88
C LYS A 312 -4.77 -5.07 -21.06
N TYR A 313 -4.45 -6.37 -21.07
CA TYR A 313 -3.76 -7.03 -22.18
C TYR A 313 -4.51 -8.30 -22.59
N ARG A 314 -4.89 -8.43 -23.87
CA ARG A 314 -5.65 -9.58 -24.42
C ARG A 314 -6.87 -9.96 -23.58
N ASN A 315 -7.67 -8.98 -23.23
CA ASN A 315 -8.91 -9.12 -22.45
C ASN A 315 -8.73 -9.57 -20.97
N LYS A 316 -7.49 -9.58 -20.45
CA LYS A 316 -7.16 -9.83 -19.04
C LYS A 316 -6.56 -8.58 -18.40
N TYR A 317 -6.94 -8.28 -17.16
CA TYR A 317 -6.32 -7.21 -16.38
C TYR A 317 -5.07 -7.73 -15.69
N TYR A 318 -4.06 -6.89 -15.64
CA TYR A 318 -2.80 -7.07 -14.93
C TYR A 318 -2.61 -5.88 -14.02
N TYR A 319 -2.08 -6.13 -12.86
CA TYR A 319 -1.90 -5.12 -11.84
C TYR A 319 -0.44 -4.99 -11.47
N PHE A 320 -0.05 -3.77 -11.22
CA PHE A 320 1.22 -3.39 -10.63
C PHE A 320 0.92 -2.50 -9.43
N ALA A 321 1.62 -2.75 -8.32
CA ALA A 321 1.62 -1.90 -7.15
C ALA A 321 3.06 -1.60 -6.74
N MET A 322 3.26 -0.40 -6.22
CA MET A 322 4.50 -0.01 -5.56
C MET A 322 4.16 0.66 -4.24
N ASN A 323 4.83 0.24 -3.18
CA ASN A 323 4.76 0.92 -1.90
C ASN A 323 5.22 2.37 -2.06
N GLY A 324 4.33 3.32 -1.82
CA GLY A 324 4.60 4.75 -2.00
C GLY A 324 5.58 5.34 -0.97
N GLN A 325 5.92 4.56 0.07
CA GLN A 325 6.86 4.93 1.12
C GLN A 325 8.22 4.27 0.97
N THR A 326 8.28 2.96 0.71
CA THR A 326 9.53 2.17 0.69
C THR A 326 10.06 1.91 -0.71
N GLY A 327 9.20 1.99 -1.72
CA GLY A 327 9.55 1.71 -3.11
C GLY A 327 9.50 0.23 -3.48
N GLU A 328 9.08 -0.68 -2.57
CA GLU A 328 8.88 -2.08 -2.88
C GLU A 328 7.82 -2.26 -3.98
N VAL A 329 8.11 -3.14 -4.95
CA VAL A 329 7.27 -3.33 -6.13
C VAL A 329 6.76 -4.74 -6.24
N ALA A 330 5.48 -4.88 -6.61
CA ALA A 330 4.85 -6.15 -6.88
C ALA A 330 3.92 -6.06 -8.10
N GLY A 331 3.60 -7.19 -8.69
CA GLY A 331 2.67 -7.23 -9.81
C GLY A 331 2.81 -8.44 -10.69
N GLN A 332 2.02 -8.45 -11.75
CA GLN A 332 2.04 -9.50 -12.76
C GLN A 332 2.31 -8.90 -14.13
N VAL A 333 3.28 -9.46 -14.86
CA VAL A 333 3.52 -9.12 -16.27
C VAL A 333 2.87 -10.14 -17.18
N PRO A 334 2.20 -9.71 -18.27
CA PRO A 334 1.70 -10.63 -19.27
C PRO A 334 2.85 -11.33 -19.97
N VAL A 335 2.61 -12.59 -20.33
CA VAL A 335 3.58 -13.39 -21.06
C VAL A 335 3.27 -13.35 -22.55
N SER A 336 4.26 -12.97 -23.38
CA SER A 336 4.14 -12.97 -24.83
C SER A 336 4.32 -14.37 -25.41
N PRO A 337 3.28 -14.98 -26.01
CA PRO A 337 3.43 -16.26 -26.69
C PRO A 337 4.34 -16.15 -27.91
N VAL A 338 4.36 -14.99 -28.57
CA VAL A 338 5.23 -14.73 -29.73
C VAL A 338 6.72 -14.80 -29.33
N LYS A 339 7.09 -14.15 -28.21
CA LYS A 339 8.47 -14.24 -27.71
C LYS A 339 8.85 -15.66 -27.29
N LYS A 340 7.92 -16.42 -26.67
CA LYS A 340 8.16 -17.83 -26.33
C LYS A 340 8.38 -18.66 -27.58
N MET A 341 7.55 -18.49 -28.60
CA MET A 341 7.67 -19.21 -29.86
C MET A 341 8.96 -18.84 -30.60
N MET A 342 9.31 -17.57 -30.63
CA MET A 342 10.59 -17.11 -31.24
C MET A 342 11.80 -17.72 -30.52
N PHE A 343 11.78 -17.73 -29.16
CA PHE A 343 12.84 -18.36 -28.39
C PHE A 343 12.94 -19.88 -28.66
N PHE A 344 11.79 -20.56 -28.74
CA PHE A 344 11.75 -21.99 -29.10
C PHE A 344 12.42 -22.27 -30.44
N PHE A 345 12.11 -21.48 -31.48
CA PHE A 345 12.75 -21.65 -32.79
C PHE A 345 14.23 -21.31 -32.79
N ILE A 346 14.66 -20.32 -32.00
CA ILE A 346 16.10 -20.01 -31.85
C ILE A 346 16.83 -21.21 -31.22
N VAL A 347 16.28 -21.76 -30.11
CA VAL A 347 16.89 -22.94 -29.46
C VAL A 347 16.91 -24.14 -30.39
N LEU A 348 15.81 -24.38 -31.10
CA LEU A 348 15.74 -25.47 -32.11
C LEU A 348 16.80 -25.31 -33.21
N GLY A 349 16.98 -24.09 -33.71
CA GLY A 349 18.01 -23.76 -34.69
C GLY A 349 19.44 -24.02 -34.17
N ILE A 350 19.73 -23.58 -32.94
CA ILE A 350 21.02 -23.82 -32.29
C ILE A 350 21.28 -25.33 -32.14
N LEU A 351 20.29 -26.09 -31.64
CA LEU A 351 20.41 -27.56 -31.53
C LEU A 351 20.64 -28.24 -32.88
N ALA A 352 19.95 -27.80 -33.94
CA ALA A 352 20.15 -28.33 -35.28
C ALA A 352 21.57 -28.08 -35.81
N VAL A 353 22.14 -26.90 -35.53
CA VAL A 353 23.54 -26.59 -35.91
C VAL A 353 24.53 -27.46 -35.12
N ILE A 354 24.32 -27.61 -33.81
CA ILE A 354 25.17 -28.43 -32.95
C ILE A 354 25.12 -29.90 -33.41
N THR A 355 23.94 -30.46 -33.67
CA THR A 355 23.79 -31.85 -34.13
C THR A 355 24.44 -32.07 -35.50
N ARG A 356 24.27 -31.11 -36.42
CA ARG A 356 24.93 -31.17 -37.74
C ARG A 356 26.46 -31.17 -37.60
N PHE A 357 26.99 -30.32 -36.70
CA PHE A 357 28.44 -30.25 -36.47
C PHE A 357 28.98 -31.52 -35.81
N ALA A 358 28.27 -32.05 -34.80
CA ALA A 358 28.62 -33.30 -34.15
C ALA A 358 28.62 -34.51 -35.12
N LEU A 359 27.59 -34.61 -35.94
CA LEU A 359 27.53 -35.65 -37.01
C LEU A 359 28.67 -35.50 -37.99
N GLY A 360 29.04 -34.28 -38.39
CA GLY A 360 30.18 -34.03 -39.28
C GLY A 360 31.54 -34.45 -38.68
N LEU A 361 31.72 -34.28 -37.37
CA LEU A 361 32.92 -34.77 -36.68
C LEU A 361 32.98 -36.30 -36.59
N ILE A 362 31.85 -36.95 -36.28
CA ILE A 362 31.72 -38.41 -36.23
C ILE A 362 32.01 -39.01 -37.58
N MET A 363 31.45 -38.46 -38.68
CA MET A 363 31.70 -38.94 -40.04
C MET A 363 33.16 -38.78 -40.47
N ARG A 364 33.84 -37.71 -40.06
CA ARG A 364 35.28 -37.52 -40.33
C ARG A 364 36.17 -38.47 -39.54
N GLY A 365 35.77 -38.88 -38.32
CA GLY A 365 36.50 -39.85 -37.51
C GLY A 365 36.33 -41.30 -37.95
N PHE A 366 35.34 -41.59 -38.82
CA PHE A 366 35.08 -42.94 -39.37
C PHE A 366 35.79 -43.17 -40.71
N TRP A 367 36.29 -42.15 -41.38
CA TRP A 367 36.91 -42.23 -42.71
C TRP A 367 38.39 -41.75 -42.73
N GLY A 368 39.00 -41.54 -41.61
CA GLY A 368 40.43 -41.31 -41.40
C GLY A 368 41.01 -42.44 -40.52
#